data_3560f37e676b74e278b3db17a8b308f3
#
_entry.id   3560f37e676b74e278b3db17a8b308f3
#
_cell.length_a   1.000
_cell.length_b   1.000
_cell.length_c   1.000
_cell.angle_alpha   90.00
_cell.angle_beta   90.00
_cell.angle_gamma   90.00
#
_symmetry.space_group_name_H-M   'P 1'
#
loop_
_entity.id
_entity.type
_entity.pdbx_description
1 polymer ?
#
loop_
_entity_poly.entity_id
_entity_poly.type
_entity_poly.pdbx_seq_one_letter_code
_entity_poly.pdbx_strand_id
1 'polypeptide(L)'
;APEAAVSISAGLAGSSDIALSNVIGSNIFNLLIVVGVSAIICPMTTEKVIMQRDIWWSLGATVAVLIMMIDMKVSTIEGIILFAGMIAYIVVLVLAAKKNRDEGDEVKALSPLKSVLFIIGGLAAIVIGGDLVVDSACDIAAAFGMSEALIGLTIVAMGTSLPELVTSVVAARKGDSGLALGNVIGSNIFNLLFILGSASALTSINVASELFIDTAILIGVTLMMYFLCRSKEKTSRPEGIVCVLVYAAYM
;
A
#
# COMPACT_ATOMS: atom_id res chain seq x y z
N ALA A 1 -0.19 -5.77 -6.86
CA ALA A 1 0.34 -6.98 -7.53
C ALA A 1 1.82 -6.81 -7.92
N PRO A 2 2.30 -5.70 -8.52
CA PRO A 2 3.71 -5.49 -8.84
C PRO A 2 4.62 -5.60 -7.62
N GLU A 3 4.24 -5.02 -6.48
CA GLU A 3 4.98 -5.09 -5.22
C GLU A 3 5.25 -6.53 -4.79
N ALA A 4 4.25 -7.41 -4.93
CA ALA A 4 4.41 -8.82 -4.59
C ALA A 4 5.44 -9.50 -5.48
N ALA A 5 5.39 -9.24 -6.79
CA ALA A 5 6.35 -9.80 -7.75
C ALA A 5 7.78 -9.32 -7.44
N VAL A 6 7.97 -8.02 -7.24
CA VAL A 6 9.28 -7.43 -6.92
C VAL A 6 9.81 -7.96 -5.59
N SER A 7 9.05 -7.86 -4.50
CA SER A 7 9.55 -8.21 -3.16
C SER A 7 9.76 -9.70 -2.98
N ILE A 8 8.88 -10.56 -3.51
CA ILE A 8 9.04 -12.01 -3.40
C ILE A 8 10.22 -12.47 -4.27
N SER A 9 10.33 -11.96 -5.50
CA SER A 9 11.48 -12.30 -6.37
C SER A 9 12.80 -11.82 -5.78
N ALA A 10 12.85 -10.60 -5.23
CA ALA A 10 14.02 -10.06 -4.57
C ALA A 10 14.40 -10.90 -3.32
N GLY A 11 13.42 -11.28 -2.51
CA GLY A 11 13.64 -12.16 -1.36
C GLY A 11 14.21 -13.51 -1.75
N LEU A 12 13.67 -14.15 -2.80
CA LEU A 12 14.18 -15.42 -3.32
C LEU A 12 15.58 -15.28 -3.95
N ALA A 13 15.90 -14.16 -4.55
CA ALA A 13 17.22 -13.85 -5.10
C ALA A 13 18.25 -13.47 -4.02
N GLY A 14 17.87 -13.41 -2.74
CA GLY A 14 18.74 -13.01 -1.63
C GLY A 14 18.96 -11.49 -1.51
N SER A 15 18.22 -10.68 -2.28
CA SER A 15 18.26 -9.22 -2.25
C SER A 15 17.29 -8.68 -1.18
N SER A 16 17.59 -8.99 0.07
CA SER A 16 16.74 -8.69 1.24
C SER A 16 16.36 -7.21 1.35
N ASP A 17 17.33 -6.31 1.09
CA ASP A 17 17.12 -4.86 1.20
C ASP A 17 16.08 -4.37 0.17
N ILE A 18 16.10 -4.91 -1.04
CA ILE A 18 15.12 -4.56 -2.08
C ILE A 18 13.72 -5.02 -1.68
N ALA A 19 13.60 -6.25 -1.14
CA ALA A 19 12.30 -6.79 -0.73
C ALA A 19 11.66 -5.94 0.37
N LEU A 20 12.42 -5.59 1.40
CA LEU A 20 11.93 -4.84 2.55
C LEU A 20 11.71 -3.35 2.22
N SER A 21 12.66 -2.71 1.52
CA SER A 21 12.53 -1.30 1.13
C SER A 21 11.34 -1.07 0.20
N ASN A 22 11.06 -1.99 -0.72
CA ASN A 22 9.87 -1.90 -1.57
C ASN A 22 8.57 -1.96 -0.75
N VAL A 23 8.48 -2.86 0.25
CA VAL A 23 7.30 -2.96 1.13
C VAL A 23 7.11 -1.68 1.96
N ILE A 24 8.15 -1.23 2.66
CA ILE A 24 8.07 -0.05 3.53
C ILE A 24 7.87 1.23 2.69
N GLY A 25 8.63 1.39 1.61
CA GLY A 25 8.55 2.55 0.72
C GLY A 25 7.18 2.69 0.06
N SER A 26 6.62 1.58 -0.47
CA SER A 26 5.26 1.56 -1.04
C SER A 26 4.20 1.95 0.00
N ASN A 27 4.36 1.52 1.25
CA ASN A 27 3.40 1.85 2.30
C ASN A 27 3.44 3.34 2.67
N ILE A 28 4.63 3.95 2.75
CA ILE A 28 4.79 5.40 2.96
C ILE A 28 4.22 6.17 1.75
N PHE A 29 4.54 5.75 0.52
CA PHE A 29 4.03 6.34 -0.70
C PHE A 29 2.50 6.28 -0.76
N ASN A 30 1.93 5.14 -0.44
CA ASN A 30 0.48 4.93 -0.42
C ASN A 30 -0.22 5.91 0.53
N LEU A 31 0.25 6.03 1.77
CA LEU A 31 -0.36 6.93 2.75
C LEU A 31 -0.16 8.41 2.41
N LEU A 32 1.00 8.80 1.91
CA LEU A 32 1.33 10.19 1.68
C LEU A 32 0.97 10.68 0.27
N ILE A 33 1.31 9.92 -0.75
CA ILE A 33 1.08 10.33 -2.15
C ILE A 33 -0.27 9.86 -2.65
N VAL A 34 -0.59 8.58 -2.52
CA VAL A 34 -1.85 8.07 -3.08
C VAL A 34 -3.06 8.72 -2.39
N VAL A 35 -3.09 8.77 -1.06
CA VAL A 35 -4.16 9.47 -0.33
C VAL A 35 -4.07 10.98 -0.57
N GLY A 36 -2.88 11.57 -0.50
CA GLY A 36 -2.67 13.00 -0.69
C GLY A 36 -3.18 13.50 -2.03
N VAL A 37 -2.75 12.89 -3.13
CA VAL A 37 -3.17 13.25 -4.50
C VAL A 37 -4.66 12.99 -4.70
N SER A 38 -5.19 11.86 -4.20
CA SER A 38 -6.62 11.56 -4.28
C SER A 38 -7.46 12.64 -3.58
N ALA A 39 -7.04 13.07 -2.38
CA ALA A 39 -7.73 14.10 -1.61
C ALA A 39 -7.63 15.51 -2.25
N ILE A 40 -6.50 15.83 -2.90
CA ILE A 40 -6.33 17.09 -3.66
C ILE A 40 -7.30 17.13 -4.84
N ILE A 41 -7.39 16.02 -5.58
CA ILE A 41 -8.27 15.92 -6.75
C ILE A 41 -9.75 15.93 -6.30
N CYS A 42 -10.11 15.07 -5.37
CA CYS A 42 -11.45 14.94 -4.83
C CYS A 42 -11.41 14.69 -3.33
N PRO A 43 -11.86 15.63 -2.48
CA PRO A 43 -11.95 15.42 -1.04
C PRO A 43 -12.77 14.16 -0.72
N MET A 44 -12.23 13.30 0.15
CA MET A 44 -12.81 12.00 0.47
C MET A 44 -13.45 12.01 1.86
N THR A 45 -14.63 11.43 1.99
CA THR A 45 -15.23 11.14 3.29
C THR A 45 -14.56 9.92 3.90
N THR A 46 -14.38 9.93 5.21
CA THR A 46 -13.70 8.85 5.91
C THR A 46 -14.73 7.87 6.46
N GLU A 47 -14.67 6.62 6.04
CA GLU A 47 -15.54 5.59 6.59
C GLU A 47 -15.09 5.18 7.99
N LYS A 48 -16.06 5.13 8.92
CA LYS A 48 -15.80 4.73 10.32
C LYS A 48 -15.17 3.36 10.45
N VAL A 49 -15.55 2.42 9.58
CA VAL A 49 -15.01 1.04 9.61
C VAL A 49 -13.51 1.03 9.31
N ILE A 50 -13.06 1.80 8.32
CA ILE A 50 -11.64 1.91 7.95
C ILE A 50 -10.85 2.51 9.12
N MET A 51 -11.37 3.56 9.77
CA MET A 51 -10.70 4.24 10.89
C MET A 51 -10.73 3.47 12.20
N GLN A 52 -11.72 2.63 12.43
CA GLN A 52 -11.88 1.88 13.68
C GLN A 52 -11.29 0.47 13.62
N ARG A 53 -11.09 -0.06 12.42
CA ARG A 53 -10.60 -1.42 12.22
C ARG A 53 -9.29 -1.44 11.42
N ASP A 54 -9.34 -1.00 10.15
CA ASP A 54 -8.28 -1.31 9.19
C ASP A 54 -7.00 -0.52 9.46
N ILE A 55 -7.12 0.75 9.88
CA ILE A 55 -5.94 1.55 10.22
C ILE A 55 -5.19 0.98 11.44
N TRP A 56 -5.92 0.38 12.40
CA TRP A 56 -5.30 -0.26 13.57
C TRP A 56 -4.65 -1.59 13.22
N TRP A 57 -5.19 -2.32 12.24
CA TRP A 57 -4.52 -3.48 11.68
C TRP A 57 -3.23 -3.09 10.96
N SER A 58 -3.26 -2.02 10.15
CA SER A 58 -2.06 -1.49 9.48
C SER A 58 -1.01 -1.04 10.49
N LEU A 59 -1.41 -0.26 11.49
CA LEU A 59 -0.52 0.20 12.56
C LEU A 59 0.05 -0.97 13.35
N GLY A 60 -0.79 -1.91 13.76
CA GLY A 60 -0.35 -3.11 14.50
C GLY A 60 0.63 -3.97 13.71
N ALA A 61 0.38 -4.14 12.39
CA ALA A 61 1.31 -4.84 11.51
C ALA A 61 2.65 -4.10 11.39
N THR A 62 2.64 -2.76 11.25
CA THR A 62 3.87 -1.97 11.17
C THR A 62 4.68 -2.04 12.47
N VAL A 63 3.99 -1.95 13.62
CA VAL A 63 4.64 -2.09 14.95
C VAL A 63 5.22 -3.49 15.12
N ALA A 64 4.49 -4.53 14.72
CA ALA A 64 4.98 -5.91 14.78
C ALA A 64 6.26 -6.08 13.92
N VAL A 65 6.25 -5.57 12.68
CA VAL A 65 7.44 -5.58 11.81
C VAL A 65 8.59 -4.82 12.45
N LEU A 66 8.37 -3.62 13.01
CA LEU A 66 9.44 -2.87 13.71
C LEU A 66 10.04 -3.66 14.87
N ILE A 67 9.21 -4.35 15.66
CA ILE A 67 9.70 -5.20 16.77
C ILE A 67 10.52 -6.38 16.24
N MET A 68 10.05 -7.03 15.17
CA MET A 68 10.77 -8.13 14.52
C MET A 68 12.13 -7.70 13.94
N MET A 69 12.26 -6.43 13.53
CA MET A 69 13.50 -5.89 12.98
C MET A 69 14.56 -5.51 14.04
N ILE A 70 14.28 -5.64 15.34
CA ILE A 70 15.20 -5.21 16.42
C ILE A 70 16.55 -5.94 16.35
N ASP A 71 16.55 -7.21 15.98
CA ASP A 71 17.77 -8.01 15.78
C ASP A 71 18.38 -7.87 14.38
N MET A 72 17.95 -6.85 13.60
CA MET A 72 18.38 -6.57 12.24
C MET A 72 18.08 -7.70 11.26
N LYS A 73 17.04 -8.48 11.53
CA LYS A 73 16.63 -9.61 10.70
C LYS A 73 15.13 -9.90 10.89
N VAL A 74 14.44 -10.17 9.78
CA VAL A 74 13.11 -10.81 9.85
C VAL A 74 13.28 -12.29 9.54
N SER A 75 13.10 -13.13 10.55
CA SER A 75 13.29 -14.58 10.46
C SER A 75 12.13 -15.27 9.73
N THR A 76 12.35 -16.51 9.30
CA THR A 76 11.31 -17.34 8.68
C THR A 76 10.10 -17.56 9.60
N ILE A 77 10.33 -17.70 10.91
CA ILE A 77 9.23 -17.86 11.88
C ILE A 77 8.39 -16.59 11.96
N GLU A 78 9.02 -15.42 11.99
CA GLU A 78 8.33 -14.13 12.00
C GLU A 78 7.56 -13.91 10.69
N GLY A 79 8.12 -14.33 9.56
CA GLY A 79 7.41 -14.33 8.27
C GLY A 79 6.14 -15.17 8.31
N ILE A 80 6.20 -16.36 8.89
CA ILE A 80 5.00 -17.22 9.08
C ILE A 80 3.98 -16.54 10.00
N ILE A 81 4.42 -15.85 11.04
CA ILE A 81 3.53 -15.10 11.95
C ILE A 81 2.85 -13.96 11.21
N LEU A 82 3.57 -13.18 10.40
CA LEU A 82 2.98 -12.12 9.58
C LEU A 82 1.96 -12.69 8.58
N PHE A 83 2.30 -13.78 7.90
CA PHE A 83 1.39 -14.44 6.97
C PHE A 83 0.12 -14.98 7.68
N ALA A 84 0.26 -15.56 8.87
CA ALA A 84 -0.87 -15.96 9.70
C ALA A 84 -1.72 -14.74 10.11
N GLY A 85 -1.10 -13.60 10.38
CA GLY A 85 -1.77 -12.30 10.60
C GLY A 85 -2.65 -11.89 9.42
N MET A 86 -2.20 -12.11 8.18
CA MET A 86 -3.02 -11.86 7.00
C MET A 86 -4.27 -12.74 6.96
N ILE A 87 -4.12 -14.03 7.27
CA ILE A 87 -5.26 -14.95 7.34
C ILE A 87 -6.25 -14.49 8.41
N ALA A 88 -5.75 -14.10 9.59
CA ALA A 88 -6.59 -13.57 10.67
C ALA A 88 -7.34 -12.30 10.23
N TYR A 89 -6.68 -11.38 9.55
CA TYR A 89 -7.31 -10.18 9.00
C TYR A 89 -8.42 -10.50 8.00
N ILE A 90 -8.18 -11.42 7.05
CA ILE A 90 -9.20 -11.86 6.09
C ILE A 90 -10.40 -12.48 6.81
N VAL A 91 -10.18 -13.31 7.83
CA VAL A 91 -11.26 -13.88 8.63
C VAL A 91 -12.10 -12.78 9.29
N VAL A 92 -11.45 -11.76 9.88
CA VAL A 92 -12.15 -10.61 10.48
C VAL A 92 -12.98 -9.87 9.42
N LEU A 93 -12.44 -9.65 8.22
CA LEU A 93 -13.18 -9.02 7.11
C LEU A 93 -14.42 -9.82 6.71
N VAL A 94 -14.27 -11.13 6.53
CA VAL A 94 -15.37 -12.01 6.14
C VAL A 94 -16.47 -12.07 7.21
N LEU A 95 -16.09 -12.15 8.48
CA LEU A 95 -17.05 -12.15 9.59
C LEU A 95 -17.79 -10.81 9.69
N ALA A 96 -17.07 -9.69 9.53
CA ALA A 96 -17.68 -8.36 9.52
C ALA A 96 -18.65 -8.19 8.33
N ALA A 97 -18.26 -8.63 7.13
CA ALA A 97 -19.13 -8.60 5.95
C ALA A 97 -20.39 -9.45 6.11
N LYS A 98 -20.29 -10.62 6.74
CA LYS A 98 -21.46 -11.46 7.03
C LYS A 98 -22.44 -10.79 8.00
N LYS A 99 -21.92 -10.06 9.00
CA LYS A 99 -22.75 -9.37 9.99
C LYS A 99 -23.51 -8.17 9.39
N ASN A 100 -22.93 -7.49 8.42
CA ASN A 100 -23.50 -6.28 7.79
C ASN A 100 -24.29 -6.58 6.50
N ARG A 101 -24.57 -7.84 6.21
CA ARG A 101 -25.20 -8.27 4.95
C ARG A 101 -26.65 -7.78 4.78
N ASP A 102 -27.31 -7.39 5.88
CA ASP A 102 -28.70 -6.91 5.88
C ASP A 102 -28.84 -5.40 5.55
N GLU A 103 -27.73 -4.66 5.44
CA GLU A 103 -27.71 -3.20 5.22
C GLU A 103 -27.23 -2.79 3.81
N GLY A 104 -26.92 -3.76 2.93
CA GLY A 104 -26.38 -3.49 1.61
C GLY A 104 -27.44 -3.13 0.58
N ASP A 105 -27.25 -2.02 -0.15
CA ASP A 105 -27.97 -1.72 -1.37
C ASP A 105 -27.93 -2.91 -2.33
N GLU A 106 -29.05 -3.22 -2.99
CA GLU A 106 -29.13 -4.23 -4.04
C GLU A 106 -28.27 -3.84 -5.24
N VAL A 107 -26.98 -4.15 -5.17
CA VAL A 107 -26.08 -4.00 -6.32
C VAL A 107 -26.50 -5.04 -7.37
N LYS A 108 -26.87 -4.58 -8.56
CA LYS A 108 -27.14 -5.49 -9.69
C LYS A 108 -25.91 -6.36 -9.94
N ALA A 109 -25.97 -7.59 -9.48
CA ALA A 109 -24.88 -8.53 -9.66
C ALA A 109 -24.63 -8.77 -11.15
N LEU A 110 -23.39 -8.53 -11.60
CA LEU A 110 -22.94 -8.97 -12.92
C LEU A 110 -22.89 -10.50 -12.96
N SER A 111 -23.04 -11.09 -14.16
CA SER A 111 -22.81 -12.53 -14.28
C SER A 111 -21.38 -12.88 -13.86
N PRO A 112 -21.14 -14.05 -13.23
CA PRO A 112 -19.79 -14.41 -12.73
C PRO A 112 -18.71 -14.31 -13.82
N LEU A 113 -19.01 -14.72 -15.05
CA LEU A 113 -18.08 -14.62 -16.18
C LEU A 113 -17.72 -13.16 -16.51
N LYS A 114 -18.70 -12.25 -16.53
CA LYS A 114 -18.44 -10.81 -16.77
C LYS A 114 -17.63 -10.22 -15.63
N SER A 115 -17.90 -10.59 -14.38
CA SER A 115 -17.14 -10.14 -13.23
C SER A 115 -15.67 -10.56 -13.33
N VAL A 116 -15.40 -11.82 -13.67
CA VAL A 116 -14.04 -12.34 -13.86
C VAL A 116 -13.33 -11.62 -15.01
N LEU A 117 -14.00 -11.43 -16.16
CA LEU A 117 -13.42 -10.71 -17.30
C LEU A 117 -13.09 -9.26 -16.97
N PHE A 118 -13.97 -8.54 -16.24
CA PHE A 118 -13.68 -7.16 -15.83
C PHE A 118 -12.58 -7.07 -14.78
N ILE A 119 -12.49 -8.04 -13.86
CA ILE A 119 -11.40 -8.08 -12.87
C ILE A 119 -10.06 -8.34 -13.56
N ILE A 120 -9.98 -9.38 -14.39
CA ILE A 120 -8.71 -9.72 -15.08
C ILE A 120 -8.33 -8.63 -16.08
N GLY A 121 -9.28 -8.19 -16.91
CA GLY A 121 -9.02 -7.16 -17.91
C GLY A 121 -8.66 -5.81 -17.30
N GLY A 122 -9.35 -5.41 -16.22
CA GLY A 122 -9.05 -4.18 -15.48
C GLY A 122 -7.69 -4.23 -14.78
N LEU A 123 -7.38 -5.34 -14.13
CA LEU A 123 -6.08 -5.54 -13.48
C LEU A 123 -4.94 -5.51 -14.52
N ALA A 124 -5.09 -6.24 -15.64
CA ALA A 124 -4.12 -6.23 -16.72
C ALA A 124 -3.93 -4.82 -17.31
N ALA A 125 -5.02 -4.08 -17.54
CA ALA A 125 -4.94 -2.71 -18.06
C ALA A 125 -4.22 -1.76 -17.09
N ILE A 126 -4.46 -1.87 -15.80
CA ILE A 126 -3.79 -1.04 -14.78
C ILE A 126 -2.30 -1.39 -14.71
N VAL A 127 -1.93 -2.66 -14.69
CA VAL A 127 -0.52 -3.10 -14.64
C VAL A 127 0.21 -2.65 -15.91
N ILE A 128 -0.30 -2.98 -17.10
CA ILE A 128 0.34 -2.59 -18.37
C ILE A 128 0.42 -1.07 -18.50
N GLY A 129 -0.64 -0.34 -18.11
CA GLY A 129 -0.62 1.12 -18.12
C GLY A 129 0.38 1.70 -17.14
N GLY A 130 0.53 1.12 -15.96
CA GLY A 130 1.55 1.48 -14.98
C GLY A 130 2.96 1.28 -15.51
N ASP A 131 3.26 0.11 -16.09
CA ASP A 131 4.57 -0.19 -16.67
C ASP A 131 4.93 0.80 -17.79
N LEU A 132 3.98 1.09 -18.69
CA LEU A 132 4.19 2.08 -19.77
C LEU A 132 4.51 3.48 -19.22
N VAL A 133 3.86 3.90 -18.13
CA VAL A 133 4.14 5.20 -17.48
C VAL A 133 5.54 5.19 -16.86
N VAL A 134 5.91 4.11 -16.17
CA VAL A 134 7.23 3.96 -15.56
C VAL A 134 8.33 3.98 -16.61
N ASP A 135 8.21 3.17 -17.65
CA ASP A 135 9.19 3.08 -18.73
C ASP A 135 9.38 4.45 -19.40
N SER A 136 8.26 5.13 -19.73
CA SER A 136 8.32 6.47 -20.32
C SER A 136 8.96 7.50 -19.38
N ALA A 137 8.68 7.42 -18.07
CA ALA A 137 9.28 8.31 -17.07
C ALA A 137 10.79 8.04 -16.91
N CYS A 138 11.21 6.78 -16.97
CA CYS A 138 12.62 6.39 -16.96
C CYS A 138 13.35 6.92 -18.20
N ASP A 139 12.77 6.77 -19.37
CA ASP A 139 13.35 7.29 -20.64
C ASP A 139 13.54 8.81 -20.59
N ILE A 140 12.52 9.54 -20.10
CA ILE A 140 12.58 10.99 -19.95
C ILE A 140 13.67 11.37 -18.94
N ALA A 141 13.73 10.72 -17.78
CA ALA A 141 14.71 10.99 -16.74
C ALA A 141 16.15 10.72 -17.24
N ALA A 142 16.35 9.62 -17.97
CA ALA A 142 17.62 9.30 -18.62
C ALA A 142 18.03 10.36 -19.66
N ALA A 143 17.07 10.87 -20.44
CA ALA A 143 17.31 11.95 -21.39
C ALA A 143 17.72 13.28 -20.71
N PHE A 144 17.27 13.52 -19.47
CA PHE A 144 17.72 14.63 -18.62
C PHE A 144 19.05 14.35 -17.89
N GLY A 145 19.69 13.21 -18.12
CA GLY A 145 21.00 12.86 -17.56
C GLY A 145 20.97 12.32 -16.14
N MET A 146 19.81 11.86 -15.65
CA MET A 146 19.73 11.15 -14.37
C MET A 146 20.45 9.80 -14.47
N SER A 147 21.16 9.42 -13.38
CA SER A 147 21.81 8.10 -13.35
C SER A 147 20.78 6.97 -13.22
N GLU A 148 21.11 5.79 -13.77
CA GLU A 148 20.26 4.59 -13.66
C GLU A 148 19.94 4.25 -12.20
N ALA A 149 20.88 4.44 -11.29
CA ALA A 149 20.68 4.21 -9.86
C ALA A 149 19.62 5.16 -9.29
N LEU A 150 19.65 6.45 -9.65
CA LEU A 150 18.67 7.42 -9.17
C LEU A 150 17.28 7.15 -9.77
N ILE A 151 17.22 6.77 -11.05
CA ILE A 151 15.97 6.37 -11.71
C ILE A 151 15.36 5.15 -11.01
N GLY A 152 16.17 4.13 -10.72
CA GLY A 152 15.72 2.93 -10.02
C GLY A 152 15.20 3.21 -8.61
N LEU A 153 15.94 4.03 -7.84
CA LEU A 153 15.57 4.39 -6.47
C LEU A 153 14.31 5.25 -6.37
N THR A 154 14.00 6.04 -7.39
CA THR A 154 12.86 6.96 -7.36
C THR A 154 11.71 6.50 -8.25
N ILE A 155 11.89 6.55 -9.57
CA ILE A 155 10.80 6.35 -10.53
C ILE A 155 10.29 4.91 -10.52
N VAL A 156 11.19 3.93 -10.54
CA VAL A 156 10.81 2.51 -10.53
C VAL A 156 10.19 2.12 -9.20
N ALA A 157 10.75 2.60 -8.07
CA ALA A 157 10.20 2.31 -6.74
C ALA A 157 8.79 2.89 -6.55
N MET A 158 8.51 4.09 -7.10
CA MET A 158 7.16 4.67 -7.09
C MET A 158 6.22 3.96 -8.06
N GLY A 159 6.77 3.40 -9.13
CA GLY A 159 6.02 2.79 -10.23
C GLY A 159 5.18 1.59 -9.80
N THR A 160 5.67 0.79 -8.87
CA THR A 160 4.93 -0.36 -8.34
C THR A 160 3.63 0.04 -7.65
N SER A 161 3.55 1.25 -7.10
CA SER A 161 2.35 1.80 -6.44
C SER A 161 1.47 2.68 -7.36
N LEU A 162 1.80 2.81 -8.66
CA LEU A 162 0.95 3.53 -9.61
C LEU A 162 -0.44 2.90 -9.78
N PRO A 163 -0.60 1.58 -9.81
CA PRO A 163 -1.93 0.95 -9.83
C PRO A 163 -2.82 1.39 -8.67
N GLU A 164 -2.26 1.49 -7.47
CA GLU A 164 -2.95 1.95 -6.28
C GLU A 164 -3.36 3.42 -6.41
N LEU A 165 -2.47 4.26 -6.95
CA LEU A 165 -2.76 5.67 -7.21
C LEU A 165 -3.92 5.84 -8.20
N VAL A 166 -3.85 5.17 -9.34
CA VAL A 166 -4.90 5.23 -10.36
C VAL A 166 -6.23 4.75 -9.81
N THR A 167 -6.25 3.60 -9.13
CA THR A 167 -7.46 3.02 -8.55
C THR A 167 -8.08 3.96 -7.53
N SER A 168 -7.28 4.51 -6.60
CA SER A 168 -7.78 5.41 -5.54
C SER A 168 -8.26 6.74 -6.09
N VAL A 169 -7.56 7.34 -7.06
CA VAL A 169 -8.00 8.58 -7.72
C VAL A 169 -9.32 8.37 -8.48
N VAL A 170 -9.44 7.26 -9.21
CA VAL A 170 -10.68 6.95 -9.97
C VAL A 170 -11.84 6.71 -9.00
N ALA A 171 -11.62 5.96 -7.92
CA ALA A 171 -12.64 5.72 -6.89
C ALA A 171 -13.08 7.04 -6.23
N ALA A 172 -12.13 7.89 -5.81
CA ALA A 172 -12.41 9.20 -5.23
C ALA A 172 -13.22 10.09 -6.19
N ARG A 173 -12.86 10.11 -7.48
CA ARG A 173 -13.62 10.88 -8.52
C ARG A 173 -15.02 10.34 -8.75
N LYS A 174 -15.27 9.06 -8.54
CA LYS A 174 -16.61 8.46 -8.59
C LYS A 174 -17.42 8.67 -7.32
N GLY A 175 -16.84 9.32 -6.31
CA GLY A 175 -17.47 9.54 -5.00
C GLY A 175 -17.39 8.34 -4.06
N ASP A 176 -16.68 7.28 -4.44
CA ASP A 176 -16.47 6.09 -3.61
C ASP A 176 -15.20 6.27 -2.76
N SER A 177 -15.35 7.07 -1.71
CA SER A 177 -14.26 7.37 -0.77
C SER A 177 -13.83 6.13 0.03
N GLY A 178 -14.77 5.23 0.30
CA GLY A 178 -14.50 3.96 1.00
C GLY A 178 -13.57 3.07 0.20
N LEU A 179 -13.84 2.92 -1.10
CA LEU A 179 -12.95 2.18 -1.99
C LEU A 179 -11.57 2.85 -2.11
N ALA A 180 -11.52 4.20 -2.20
CA ALA A 180 -10.25 4.92 -2.33
C ALA A 180 -9.34 4.75 -1.11
N LEU A 181 -9.86 4.98 0.10
CA LEU A 181 -9.10 4.82 1.35
C LEU A 181 -8.86 3.34 1.69
N GLY A 182 -9.87 2.50 1.47
CA GLY A 182 -9.79 1.06 1.70
C GLY A 182 -8.72 0.39 0.82
N ASN A 183 -8.58 0.82 -0.44
CA ASN A 183 -7.53 0.36 -1.34
C ASN A 183 -6.13 0.66 -0.76
N VAL A 184 -5.88 1.88 -0.31
CA VAL A 184 -4.58 2.28 0.25
C VAL A 184 -4.25 1.53 1.53
N ILE A 185 -5.16 1.54 2.51
CA ILE A 185 -4.91 0.91 3.81
C ILE A 185 -4.86 -0.61 3.66
N GLY A 186 -5.72 -1.18 2.81
CA GLY A 186 -5.72 -2.60 2.48
C GLY A 186 -4.42 -3.04 1.79
N SER A 187 -3.90 -2.26 0.84
CA SER A 187 -2.60 -2.52 0.20
C SER A 187 -1.46 -2.46 1.21
N ASN A 188 -1.47 -1.52 2.15
CA ASN A 188 -0.46 -1.45 3.20
C ASN A 188 -0.48 -2.67 4.12
N ILE A 189 -1.66 -3.13 4.54
CA ILE A 189 -1.80 -4.36 5.32
C ILE A 189 -1.31 -5.57 4.52
N PHE A 190 -1.69 -5.65 3.25
CA PHE A 190 -1.28 -6.72 2.35
C PHE A 190 0.25 -6.75 2.15
N ASN A 191 0.87 -5.59 1.96
CA ASN A 191 2.32 -5.47 1.81
C ASN A 191 3.05 -5.97 3.06
N LEU A 192 2.63 -5.55 4.25
CA LEU A 192 3.27 -5.95 5.50
C LEU A 192 3.01 -7.42 5.87
N LEU A 193 1.75 -7.86 5.81
CA LEU A 193 1.38 -9.19 6.30
C LEU A 193 1.55 -10.28 5.26
N PHE A 194 1.19 -10.03 4.00
CA PHE A 194 1.26 -11.04 2.94
C PHE A 194 2.60 -11.00 2.21
N ILE A 195 3.00 -9.85 1.67
CA ILE A 195 4.19 -9.80 0.82
C ILE A 195 5.44 -10.01 1.66
N LEU A 196 5.65 -9.20 2.70
CA LEU A 196 6.80 -9.36 3.59
C LEU A 196 6.73 -10.71 4.33
N GLY A 197 5.53 -11.09 4.80
CA GLY A 197 5.32 -12.38 5.44
C GLY A 197 5.69 -13.56 4.55
N SER A 198 5.28 -13.56 3.28
CA SER A 198 5.63 -14.61 2.32
C SER A 198 7.12 -14.61 1.98
N ALA A 199 7.70 -13.44 1.72
CA ALA A 199 9.12 -13.31 1.36
C ALA A 199 10.01 -13.81 2.52
N SER A 200 9.73 -13.37 3.77
CA SER A 200 10.52 -13.80 4.93
C SER A 200 10.23 -15.24 5.38
N ALA A 201 9.02 -15.77 5.13
CA ALA A 201 8.73 -17.17 5.37
C ALA A 201 9.52 -18.11 4.43
N LEU A 202 9.82 -17.67 3.21
CA LEU A 202 10.62 -18.42 2.24
C LEU A 202 12.13 -18.26 2.52
N THR A 203 12.58 -17.05 2.82
CA THR A 203 13.99 -16.74 3.05
C THR A 203 14.10 -15.62 4.09
N SER A 204 14.84 -15.83 5.17
CA SER A 204 15.07 -14.79 6.17
C SER A 204 15.62 -13.52 5.52
N ILE A 205 15.05 -12.37 5.88
CA ILE A 205 15.39 -11.06 5.33
C ILE A 205 16.31 -10.33 6.32
N ASN A 206 17.52 -9.97 5.88
CA ASN A 206 18.39 -9.08 6.65
C ASN A 206 17.87 -7.65 6.53
N VAL A 207 18.06 -6.86 7.57
CA VAL A 207 17.52 -5.50 7.69
C VAL A 207 18.66 -4.50 7.72
N ALA A 208 18.66 -3.54 6.80
CA ALA A 208 19.55 -2.40 6.87
C ALA A 208 19.06 -1.39 7.94
N SER A 209 19.99 -0.69 8.60
CA SER A 209 19.67 0.26 9.68
C SER A 209 18.72 1.38 9.24
N GLU A 210 18.80 1.80 7.99
CA GLU A 210 17.98 2.83 7.39
C GLU A 210 16.50 2.39 7.36
N LEU A 211 16.23 1.13 7.03
CA LEU A 211 14.87 0.59 6.96
C LEU A 211 14.18 0.49 8.34
N PHE A 212 14.96 0.38 9.41
CA PHE A 212 14.42 0.48 10.77
C PHE A 212 13.87 1.89 11.03
N ILE A 213 14.59 2.93 10.58
CA ILE A 213 14.15 4.32 10.68
C ILE A 213 12.90 4.54 9.81
N ASP A 214 12.91 4.07 8.56
CA ASP A 214 11.77 4.20 7.65
C ASP A 214 10.52 3.52 8.19
N THR A 215 10.68 2.36 8.85
CA THR A 215 9.55 1.67 9.50
C THR A 215 9.00 2.48 10.68
N ALA A 216 9.87 3.13 11.46
CA ALA A 216 9.43 4.04 12.52
C ALA A 216 8.73 5.29 11.95
N ILE A 217 9.21 5.83 10.82
CA ILE A 217 8.54 6.91 10.09
C ILE A 217 7.16 6.45 9.60
N LEU A 218 7.03 5.23 9.07
CA LEU A 218 5.75 4.67 8.63
C LEU A 218 4.73 4.60 9.77
N ILE A 219 5.15 4.28 11.00
CA ILE A 219 4.28 4.36 12.19
C ILE A 219 3.79 5.80 12.39
N GLY A 220 4.71 6.78 12.36
CA GLY A 220 4.38 8.19 12.50
C GLY A 220 3.41 8.69 11.43
N VAL A 221 3.64 8.30 10.18
CA VAL A 221 2.76 8.61 9.03
C VAL A 221 1.38 7.97 9.20
N THR A 222 1.31 6.71 9.64
CA THR A 222 0.03 6.02 9.87
C THR A 222 -0.77 6.72 10.97
N LEU A 223 -0.11 7.13 12.07
CA LEU A 223 -0.75 7.90 13.14
C LEU A 223 -1.17 9.30 12.65
N MET A 224 -0.34 9.98 11.89
CA MET A 224 -0.69 11.26 11.28
C MET A 224 -1.97 11.11 10.41
N MET A 225 -2.02 10.10 9.55
CA MET A 225 -3.20 9.83 8.73
C MET A 225 -4.44 9.54 9.58
N TYR A 226 -4.31 8.77 10.66
CA TYR A 226 -5.41 8.53 11.59
C TYR A 226 -5.98 9.84 12.14
N PHE A 227 -5.12 10.76 12.62
CA PHE A 227 -5.56 12.04 13.17
C PHE A 227 -6.16 12.98 12.11
N LEU A 228 -5.57 13.05 10.91
CA LEU A 228 -6.08 13.86 9.80
C LEU A 228 -7.49 13.37 9.38
N CYS A 229 -7.64 12.07 9.15
CA CYS A 229 -8.91 11.50 8.73
C CYS A 229 -10.00 11.59 9.81
N ARG A 230 -9.62 11.48 11.09
CA ARG A 230 -10.57 11.55 12.21
C ARG A 230 -11.09 12.96 12.49
N SER A 231 -10.26 13.99 12.26
CA SER A 231 -10.51 15.37 12.67
C SER A 231 -11.84 15.95 12.13
N LYS A 232 -12.25 15.57 10.91
CA LYS A 232 -13.44 16.12 10.24
C LYS A 232 -14.31 15.06 9.55
N GLU A 233 -14.04 13.77 9.81
CA GLU A 233 -14.63 12.66 9.04
C GLU A 233 -14.44 12.84 7.52
N LYS A 234 -13.40 13.59 7.12
CA LYS A 234 -13.05 13.91 5.74
C LYS A 234 -11.54 14.07 5.61
N THR A 235 -11.00 13.66 4.49
CA THR A 235 -9.65 14.07 4.04
C THR A 235 -9.84 15.17 3.00
N SER A 236 -9.52 16.40 3.38
CA SER A 236 -9.70 17.59 2.56
C SER A 236 -8.48 17.90 1.69
N ARG A 237 -8.63 18.81 0.72
CA ARG A 237 -7.50 19.24 -0.14
C ARG A 237 -6.28 19.76 0.64
N PRO A 238 -6.42 20.63 1.67
CA PRO A 238 -5.27 21.05 2.47
C PRO A 238 -4.54 19.89 3.15
N GLU A 239 -5.28 18.91 3.67
CA GLU A 239 -4.71 17.71 4.28
C GLU A 239 -3.98 16.86 3.24
N GLY A 240 -4.52 16.75 2.02
CA GLY A 240 -3.84 16.11 0.89
C GLY A 240 -2.53 16.82 0.53
N ILE A 241 -2.51 18.15 0.51
CA ILE A 241 -1.28 18.94 0.26
C ILE A 241 -0.26 18.69 1.37
N VAL A 242 -0.68 18.64 2.64
CA VAL A 242 0.22 18.32 3.77
C VAL A 242 0.86 16.95 3.57
N CYS A 243 0.08 15.93 3.18
CA CYS A 243 0.62 14.60 2.92
C CYS A 243 1.71 14.63 1.82
N VAL A 244 1.45 15.30 0.70
CA VAL A 244 2.43 15.40 -0.40
C VAL A 244 3.69 16.16 0.04
N LEU A 245 3.55 17.24 0.83
CA LEU A 245 4.69 18.00 1.35
C LEU A 245 5.52 17.18 2.36
N VAL A 246 4.85 16.38 3.21
CA VAL A 246 5.53 15.45 4.13
C VAL A 246 6.33 14.41 3.35
N TYR A 247 5.77 13.87 2.26
CA TYR A 247 6.51 12.95 1.39
C TYR A 247 7.72 13.61 0.74
N ALA A 248 7.55 14.83 0.23
CA ALA A 248 8.65 15.58 -0.37
C ALA A 248 9.77 15.92 0.64
N ALA A 249 9.42 16.06 1.92
CA ALA A 249 10.42 16.28 3.00
C ALA A 249 11.09 14.98 3.47
N TYR A 250 10.42 13.83 3.29
CA TYR A 250 10.95 12.51 3.60
C TYR A 250 12.01 12.07 2.57
N MET A 251 11.76 12.33 1.27
CA MET A 251 12.69 12.05 0.15
C MET A 251 13.93 12.94 0.18
#